data_fbe8b54ba3275cb0b81701176abf7685
#
_entry.id   fbe8b54ba3275cb0b81701176abf7685
#
_cell.length_a   1.000
_cell.length_b   1.000
_cell.length_c   1.000
_cell.angle_alpha   90.00
_cell.angle_beta   90.00
_cell.angle_gamma   90.00
#
_symmetry.space_group_name_H-M   'P 1'
#
loop_
_entity.id
_entity.type
_entity.pdbx_description
1 polymer ?
#
loop_
_entity_poly.entity_id
_entity_poly.type
_entity_poly.pdbx_seq_one_letter_code
_entity_poly.pdbx_strand_id
1 'polypeptide(L)'
;SNFSPDSLTDWWQLPLWWLFFTLIISGLSWAASFISKKETRPEFRISLLYQNALFVPVAILTGIFGSSSKVLVYLFLFALFYPAFLFSTYLFFLGEKKFVFRKERVFHPVFIVTLLAVGIKLAGLGGMVPSLVMSILKLLGGMAVPLLMLVIGANLYVDFKEKGEFKVKEVLKFVSVKNIIFPLIFLGILIWLDPGKYIALILLIQSAAPPVTAVPLLTKKAGGDQKLVNQFFVGSLLATVITIPVFIYLFDVFFGISV
;
A
#
# COMPACT_ATOMS: atom_id res chain seq x y z
N SER A 1 3.12 -21.84 -4.91
CA SER A 1 1.97 -20.99 -4.57
C SER A 1 0.71 -21.85 -4.51
N ASN A 2 -0.06 -21.73 -3.42
CA ASN A 2 -1.33 -22.46 -3.25
C ASN A 2 -2.50 -21.79 -4.01
N PHE A 3 -2.19 -21.06 -5.08
CA PHE A 3 -3.19 -20.50 -5.95
C PHE A 3 -3.76 -21.60 -6.85
N SER A 4 -5.05 -21.90 -6.76
CA SER A 4 -5.81 -22.61 -7.76
C SER A 4 -7.00 -21.72 -8.18
N PRO A 5 -7.29 -21.54 -9.47
CA PRO A 5 -8.41 -20.76 -9.94
C PRO A 5 -9.75 -21.21 -9.32
N ASP A 6 -9.90 -22.53 -9.13
CA ASP A 6 -11.09 -23.13 -8.51
C ASP A 6 -11.27 -22.78 -7.04
N SER A 7 -10.18 -22.38 -6.34
CA SER A 7 -10.23 -21.98 -4.93
C SER A 7 -10.34 -20.47 -4.72
N LEU A 8 -10.33 -19.68 -5.79
CA LEU A 8 -10.37 -18.22 -5.81
C LEU A 8 -11.37 -17.76 -6.88
N THR A 9 -12.64 -18.15 -6.75
CA THR A 9 -13.70 -17.87 -7.74
C THR A 9 -13.82 -16.38 -8.08
N ASP A 10 -13.49 -15.50 -7.14
CA ASP A 10 -13.70 -14.05 -7.26
C ASP A 10 -12.41 -13.24 -7.49
N TRP A 11 -11.30 -13.89 -7.87
CA TRP A 11 -10.01 -13.23 -8.03
C TRP A 11 -10.02 -12.05 -9.03
N TRP A 12 -10.85 -12.10 -10.06
CA TRP A 12 -10.99 -11.06 -11.08
C TRP A 12 -11.63 -9.77 -10.54
N GLN A 13 -12.33 -9.85 -9.40
CA GLN A 13 -12.93 -8.67 -8.74
C GLN A 13 -11.87 -7.83 -8.02
N LEU A 14 -10.72 -8.39 -7.65
CA LEU A 14 -9.69 -7.69 -6.86
C LEU A 14 -9.16 -6.42 -7.54
N PRO A 15 -8.87 -6.40 -8.86
CA PRO A 15 -8.54 -5.15 -9.54
C PRO A 15 -9.68 -4.11 -9.53
N LEU A 16 -10.95 -4.56 -9.52
CA LEU A 16 -12.10 -3.65 -9.40
C LEU A 16 -12.20 -3.07 -7.99
N TRP A 17 -11.98 -3.88 -6.96
CA TRP A 17 -11.90 -3.41 -5.58
C TRP A 17 -10.73 -2.44 -5.38
N TRP A 18 -9.61 -2.65 -6.06
CA TRP A 18 -8.51 -1.68 -6.07
C TRP A 18 -8.93 -0.35 -6.71
N LEU A 19 -9.64 -0.37 -7.83
CA LEU A 19 -10.16 0.84 -8.48
C LEU A 19 -11.14 1.58 -7.56
N PHE A 20 -12.09 0.86 -6.97
CA PHE A 20 -13.03 1.40 -5.98
C PHE A 20 -12.30 2.06 -4.80
N PHE A 21 -11.33 1.36 -4.22
CA PHE A 21 -10.49 1.89 -3.15
C PHE A 21 -9.77 3.17 -3.59
N THR A 22 -9.15 3.15 -4.77
CA THR A 22 -8.37 4.27 -5.29
C THR A 22 -9.24 5.50 -5.53
N LEU A 23 -10.46 5.34 -6.00
CA LEU A 23 -11.42 6.44 -6.17
C LEU A 23 -11.81 7.05 -4.83
N ILE A 24 -12.17 6.24 -3.85
CA ILE A 24 -12.54 6.73 -2.51
C ILE A 24 -11.36 7.42 -1.84
N ILE A 25 -10.17 6.78 -1.80
CA ILE A 25 -9.00 7.35 -1.15
C ILE A 25 -8.55 8.65 -1.84
N SER A 26 -8.74 8.78 -3.17
CA SER A 26 -8.45 10.01 -3.91
C SER A 26 -9.38 11.16 -3.48
N GLY A 27 -10.67 10.89 -3.38
CA GLY A 27 -11.65 11.86 -2.89
C GLY A 27 -11.41 12.27 -1.45
N LEU A 28 -11.18 11.29 -0.56
CA LEU A 28 -10.87 11.53 0.85
C LEU A 28 -9.55 12.33 1.01
N SER A 29 -8.50 11.97 0.24
CA SER A 29 -7.22 12.68 0.28
C SER A 29 -7.35 14.12 -0.20
N TRP A 30 -8.16 14.35 -1.22
CA TRP A 30 -8.46 15.70 -1.70
C TRP A 30 -9.20 16.50 -0.62
N ALA A 31 -10.27 15.97 -0.06
CA ALA A 31 -11.07 16.63 0.99
C ALA A 31 -10.23 16.87 2.26
N ALA A 32 -9.52 15.85 2.76
CA ALA A 32 -8.69 15.97 3.95
C ALA A 32 -7.50 16.93 3.77
N SER A 33 -7.04 17.15 2.54
CA SER A 33 -5.91 18.07 2.28
C SER A 33 -6.21 19.53 2.69
N PHE A 34 -7.49 19.91 2.80
CA PHE A 34 -7.87 21.24 3.27
C PHE A 34 -7.61 21.46 4.77
N ILE A 35 -7.36 20.41 5.55
CA ILE A 35 -6.96 20.49 6.96
C ILE A 35 -5.52 21.01 7.09
N SER A 36 -4.68 20.76 6.07
CA SER A 36 -3.30 21.23 6.00
C SER A 36 -3.21 22.68 5.56
N LYS A 37 -2.10 23.35 5.90
CA LYS A 37 -1.83 24.70 5.40
C LYS A 37 -1.73 24.71 3.88
N LYS A 38 -2.06 25.85 3.26
CA LYS A 38 -2.10 26.00 1.80
C LYS A 38 -0.75 25.62 1.14
N GLU A 39 0.36 25.98 1.79
CA GLU A 39 1.73 25.75 1.31
C GLU A 39 2.15 24.28 1.38
N THR A 40 1.58 23.51 2.31
CA THR A 40 1.94 22.07 2.55
C THR A 40 0.87 21.11 2.03
N ARG A 41 -0.19 21.65 1.44
CA ARG A 41 -1.34 20.87 0.97
C ARG A 41 -1.02 19.84 -0.13
N PRO A 42 -0.17 20.15 -1.12
CA PRO A 42 0.19 19.15 -2.13
C PRO A 42 0.87 17.93 -1.52
N GLU A 43 1.86 18.14 -0.64
CA GLU A 43 2.60 17.09 0.05
C GLU A 43 1.70 16.27 0.96
N PHE A 44 0.81 16.94 1.68
CA PHE A 44 -0.18 16.28 2.54
C PHE A 44 -1.10 15.37 1.72
N ARG A 45 -1.64 15.87 0.60
CA ARG A 45 -2.54 15.12 -0.28
C ARG A 45 -1.87 13.89 -0.89
N ILE A 46 -0.67 14.04 -1.48
CA ILE A 46 0.01 12.90 -2.12
C ILE A 46 0.42 11.84 -1.09
N SER A 47 0.82 12.25 0.11
CA SER A 47 1.15 11.33 1.19
C SER A 47 -0.07 10.57 1.71
N LEU A 48 -1.26 11.17 1.69
CA LEU A 48 -2.52 10.48 2.00
C LEU A 48 -2.93 9.49 0.90
N LEU A 49 -2.74 9.89 -0.37
CA LEU A 49 -3.20 9.14 -1.54
C LEU A 49 -2.35 7.89 -1.80
N TYR A 50 -1.01 8.01 -1.74
CA TYR A 50 -0.10 6.94 -2.10
C TYR A 50 0.37 6.17 -0.86
N GLN A 51 -0.47 5.21 -0.44
CA GLN A 51 -0.16 4.30 0.66
C GLN A 51 0.86 3.22 0.26
N ASN A 52 1.49 2.61 1.26
CA ASN A 52 2.34 1.43 1.08
C ASN A 52 1.48 0.20 0.78
N ALA A 53 1.17 0.00 -0.50
CA ALA A 53 0.19 -0.98 -0.95
C ALA A 53 0.67 -2.44 -0.85
N LEU A 54 1.98 -2.68 -0.74
CA LEU A 54 2.54 -4.04 -0.76
C LEU A 54 3.31 -4.37 0.52
N PHE A 55 4.32 -3.57 0.86
CA PHE A 55 5.31 -3.98 1.85
C PHE A 55 4.76 -4.11 3.27
N VAL A 56 4.07 -3.10 3.74
CA VAL A 56 3.44 -3.14 5.07
C VAL A 56 2.31 -4.18 5.11
N PRO A 57 1.37 -4.23 4.14
CA PRO A 57 0.36 -5.28 4.10
C PRO A 57 0.93 -6.69 4.01
N VAL A 58 1.99 -6.93 3.20
CA VAL A 58 2.64 -8.26 3.13
C VAL A 58 3.18 -8.67 4.49
N ALA A 59 3.90 -7.77 5.20
CA ALA A 59 4.45 -8.07 6.51
C ALA A 59 3.34 -8.44 7.52
N ILE A 60 2.25 -7.67 7.54
CA ILE A 60 1.10 -7.91 8.44
C ILE A 60 0.42 -9.23 8.10
N LEU A 61 0.02 -9.42 6.84
CA LEU A 61 -0.70 -10.62 6.41
C LEU A 61 0.15 -11.88 6.53
N THR A 62 1.46 -11.78 6.31
CA THR A 62 2.38 -12.91 6.56
C THR A 62 2.48 -13.23 8.04
N GLY A 63 2.48 -12.23 8.91
CA GLY A 63 2.48 -12.41 10.37
C GLY A 63 1.22 -13.10 10.88
N ILE A 64 0.05 -12.75 10.30
CA ILE A 64 -1.25 -13.30 10.74
C ILE A 64 -1.51 -14.69 10.13
N PHE A 65 -1.30 -14.86 8.82
CA PHE A 65 -1.75 -16.03 8.07
C PHE A 65 -0.60 -16.93 7.57
N GLY A 66 0.65 -16.55 7.82
CA GLY A 66 1.82 -17.25 7.28
C GLY A 66 2.14 -16.90 5.82
N SER A 67 3.39 -17.19 5.41
CA SER A 67 3.93 -16.83 4.08
C SER A 67 3.32 -17.59 2.90
N SER A 68 2.62 -18.69 3.15
CA SER A 68 1.98 -19.52 2.12
C SER A 68 0.48 -19.27 1.98
N SER A 69 -0.04 -18.25 2.65
CA SER A 69 -1.48 -17.95 2.68
C SER A 69 -2.03 -17.47 1.34
N LYS A 70 -3.27 -17.90 1.04
CA LYS A 70 -4.04 -17.41 -0.11
C LYS A 70 -4.29 -15.89 -0.06
N VAL A 71 -4.36 -15.32 1.14
CA VAL A 71 -4.59 -13.88 1.33
C VAL A 71 -3.50 -13.02 0.68
N LEU A 72 -2.25 -13.52 0.63
CA LEU A 72 -1.17 -12.84 -0.09
C LEU A 72 -1.42 -12.78 -1.60
N VAL A 73 -2.03 -13.81 -2.17
CA VAL A 73 -2.40 -13.79 -3.59
C VAL A 73 -3.48 -12.72 -3.84
N TYR A 74 -4.48 -12.62 -2.97
CA TYR A 74 -5.48 -11.55 -3.03
C TYR A 74 -4.82 -10.17 -2.96
N LEU A 75 -3.87 -9.97 -2.05
CA LEU A 75 -3.15 -8.71 -1.95
C LEU A 75 -2.39 -8.35 -3.24
N PHE A 76 -1.66 -9.31 -3.84
CA PHE A 76 -0.90 -9.05 -5.07
C PHE A 76 -1.80 -8.76 -6.26
N LEU A 77 -2.94 -9.45 -6.39
CA LEU A 77 -3.93 -9.19 -7.42
C LEU A 77 -4.62 -7.83 -7.22
N PHE A 78 -4.95 -7.49 -5.97
CA PHE A 78 -5.48 -6.18 -5.62
C PHE A 78 -4.50 -5.07 -6.00
N ALA A 79 -3.23 -5.20 -5.64
CA ALA A 79 -2.21 -4.17 -5.87
C ALA A 79 -1.62 -4.19 -7.29
N LEU A 80 -2.14 -5.01 -8.22
CA LEU A 80 -1.58 -5.23 -9.55
C LEU A 80 -1.32 -3.91 -10.32
N PHE A 81 -2.27 -2.99 -10.31
CA PHE A 81 -2.19 -1.73 -11.04
C PHE A 81 -1.60 -0.58 -10.23
N TYR A 82 -1.33 -0.80 -8.93
CA TYR A 82 -0.86 0.25 -8.04
C TYR A 82 0.47 0.90 -8.48
N PRO A 83 1.52 0.14 -8.89
CA PRO A 83 2.76 0.76 -9.36
C PRO A 83 2.55 1.63 -10.59
N ALA A 84 1.74 1.16 -11.55
CA ALA A 84 1.42 1.92 -12.75
C ALA A 84 0.67 3.23 -12.40
N PHE A 85 -0.29 3.16 -11.49
CA PHE A 85 -1.01 4.33 -10.98
C PHE A 85 -0.06 5.33 -10.30
N LEU A 86 0.74 4.88 -9.33
CA LEU A 86 1.68 5.73 -8.61
C LEU A 86 2.61 6.49 -9.57
N PHE A 87 3.35 5.75 -10.43
CA PHE A 87 4.36 6.36 -11.29
C PHE A 87 3.80 7.17 -12.46
N SER A 88 2.54 6.98 -12.83
CA SER A 88 1.90 7.77 -13.90
C SER A 88 1.22 9.04 -13.39
N THR A 89 0.75 9.06 -12.14
CA THR A 89 -0.13 10.13 -11.65
C THR A 89 0.50 11.05 -10.62
N TYR A 90 1.67 10.73 -10.01
CA TYR A 90 2.23 11.52 -8.91
C TYR A 90 2.52 12.98 -9.29
N LEU A 91 2.99 13.26 -10.52
CA LEU A 91 3.25 14.62 -11.00
C LEU A 91 1.97 15.46 -11.09
N PHE A 92 0.89 14.85 -11.56
CA PHE A 92 -0.42 15.50 -11.63
C PHE A 92 -0.89 15.98 -10.25
N PHE A 93 -0.73 15.15 -9.23
CA PHE A 93 -1.15 15.50 -7.87
C PHE A 93 -0.21 16.49 -7.15
N LEU A 94 1.03 16.64 -7.62
CA LEU A 94 1.97 17.67 -7.15
C LEU A 94 1.80 19.03 -7.84
N GLY A 95 0.92 19.13 -8.84
CA GLY A 95 0.58 20.41 -9.48
C GLY A 95 1.28 20.66 -10.81
N GLU A 96 2.03 19.72 -11.36
CA GLU A 96 2.49 19.82 -12.74
C GLU A 96 1.31 19.63 -13.70
N LYS A 97 1.08 20.63 -14.55
CA LYS A 97 -0.05 20.66 -15.50
C LYS A 97 0.03 19.63 -16.65
N LYS A 98 1.13 18.87 -16.76
CA LYS A 98 1.32 17.90 -17.84
C LYS A 98 1.22 16.49 -17.31
N PHE A 99 0.11 15.83 -17.61
CA PHE A 99 0.01 14.38 -17.52
C PHE A 99 0.90 13.76 -18.60
N VAL A 100 2.07 13.26 -18.21
CA VAL A 100 2.99 12.58 -19.13
C VAL A 100 2.80 11.08 -18.97
N PHE A 101 1.96 10.50 -19.82
CA PHE A 101 1.85 9.04 -19.91
C PHE A 101 3.12 8.49 -20.56
N ARG A 102 3.99 7.89 -19.75
CA ARG A 102 5.17 7.16 -20.23
C ARG A 102 4.90 5.67 -20.15
N LYS A 103 4.93 4.98 -21.30
CA LYS A 103 4.71 3.52 -21.38
C LYS A 103 5.66 2.74 -20.46
N GLU A 104 6.90 3.20 -20.31
CA GLU A 104 7.91 2.59 -19.44
C GLU A 104 7.51 2.62 -17.94
N ARG A 105 6.62 3.51 -17.53
CA ARG A 105 6.12 3.61 -16.15
C ARG A 105 4.98 2.65 -15.87
N VAL A 106 4.22 2.28 -16.90
CA VAL A 106 3.13 1.31 -16.80
C VAL A 106 3.68 -0.11 -16.70
N PHE A 107 4.72 -0.42 -17.50
CA PHE A 107 5.39 -1.72 -17.49
C PHE A 107 6.45 -1.82 -16.37
N HIS A 108 6.01 -1.57 -15.13
CA HIS A 108 6.87 -1.75 -13.97
C HIS A 108 7.18 -3.25 -13.76
N PRO A 109 8.41 -3.63 -13.34
CA PRO A 109 8.78 -5.04 -13.13
C PRO A 109 7.79 -5.83 -12.28
N VAL A 110 7.25 -5.24 -11.22
CA VAL A 110 6.24 -5.88 -10.36
C VAL A 110 4.97 -6.23 -11.15
N PHE A 111 4.50 -5.34 -12.03
CA PHE A 111 3.33 -5.58 -12.89
C PHE A 111 3.58 -6.77 -13.84
N ILE A 112 4.73 -6.75 -14.54
CA ILE A 112 5.10 -7.82 -15.49
C ILE A 112 5.23 -9.16 -14.78
N VAL A 113 5.97 -9.23 -13.68
CA VAL A 113 6.20 -10.47 -12.93
C VAL A 113 4.89 -11.02 -12.36
N THR A 114 4.00 -10.16 -11.87
CA THR A 114 2.69 -10.58 -11.34
C THR A 114 1.82 -11.15 -12.46
N LEU A 115 1.75 -10.47 -13.62
CA LEU A 115 1.00 -10.98 -14.78
C LEU A 115 1.54 -12.33 -15.28
N LEU A 116 2.87 -12.45 -15.38
CA LEU A 116 3.51 -13.72 -15.76
C LEU A 116 3.20 -14.85 -14.76
N ALA A 117 3.32 -14.58 -13.46
CA ALA A 117 3.03 -15.56 -12.43
C ALA A 117 1.56 -16.02 -12.44
N VAL A 118 0.63 -15.07 -12.61
CA VAL A 118 -0.81 -15.37 -12.75
C VAL A 118 -1.07 -16.14 -14.06
N GLY A 119 -0.50 -15.70 -15.18
CA GLY A 119 -0.66 -16.35 -16.49
C GLY A 119 -0.15 -17.80 -16.50
N ILE A 120 1.03 -18.06 -15.97
CA ILE A 120 1.62 -19.41 -15.82
C ILE A 120 0.66 -20.30 -15.01
N LYS A 121 0.08 -19.76 -13.95
CA LYS A 121 -0.80 -20.51 -13.07
C LYS A 121 -2.16 -20.80 -13.71
N LEU A 122 -2.76 -19.80 -14.36
CA LEU A 122 -4.04 -19.95 -15.09
C LEU A 122 -3.92 -20.93 -16.27
N ALA A 123 -2.75 -20.92 -16.95
CA ALA A 123 -2.46 -21.88 -18.03
C ALA A 123 -2.16 -23.30 -17.52
N GLY A 124 -2.17 -23.57 -16.22
CA GLY A 124 -1.83 -24.89 -15.67
C GLY A 124 -0.35 -25.25 -15.74
N LEU A 125 0.50 -24.31 -16.19
CA LEU A 125 1.94 -24.54 -16.42
C LEU A 125 2.80 -24.48 -15.15
N GLY A 126 2.19 -24.33 -13.97
CA GLY A 126 2.90 -24.24 -12.69
C GLY A 126 3.81 -25.45 -12.38
N GLY A 127 3.42 -26.63 -12.84
CA GLY A 127 4.22 -27.86 -12.72
C GLY A 127 5.44 -27.93 -13.65
N MET A 128 5.49 -27.09 -14.69
CA MET A 128 6.63 -27.05 -15.63
C MET A 128 7.78 -26.16 -15.12
N VAL A 129 7.56 -25.39 -14.06
CA VAL A 129 8.62 -24.56 -13.46
C VAL A 129 9.61 -25.47 -12.73
N PRO A 130 10.90 -25.50 -13.12
CA PRO A 130 11.90 -26.35 -12.47
C PRO A 130 11.96 -26.10 -10.96
N SER A 131 12.12 -27.17 -10.18
CA SER A 131 12.17 -27.10 -8.71
C SER A 131 13.27 -26.18 -8.19
N LEU A 132 14.41 -26.14 -8.88
CA LEU A 132 15.51 -25.23 -8.57
C LEU A 132 15.08 -23.76 -8.68
N VAL A 133 14.39 -23.38 -9.77
CA VAL A 133 13.89 -22.01 -9.97
C VAL A 133 12.88 -21.66 -8.87
N MET A 134 11.98 -22.58 -8.56
CA MET A 134 11.00 -22.38 -7.49
C MET A 134 11.66 -22.19 -6.12
N SER A 135 12.72 -22.95 -5.83
CA SER A 135 13.48 -22.83 -4.58
C SER A 135 14.19 -21.47 -4.48
N ILE A 136 14.83 -21.03 -5.56
CA ILE A 136 15.46 -19.70 -5.63
C ILE A 136 14.43 -18.59 -5.42
N LEU A 137 13.29 -18.65 -6.11
CA LEU A 137 12.22 -17.65 -5.97
C LEU A 137 11.65 -17.63 -4.55
N LYS A 138 11.49 -18.78 -3.90
CA LYS A 138 11.05 -18.85 -2.49
C LYS A 138 12.08 -18.22 -1.55
N LEU A 139 13.37 -18.50 -1.75
CA LEU A 139 14.46 -17.93 -0.95
C LEU A 139 14.49 -16.39 -1.08
N LEU A 140 14.49 -15.88 -2.31
CA LEU A 140 14.46 -14.44 -2.58
C LEU A 140 13.20 -13.76 -2.02
N GLY A 141 12.04 -14.42 -2.19
CA GLY A 141 10.78 -13.94 -1.62
C GLY A 141 10.78 -13.88 -0.10
N GLY A 142 11.41 -14.86 0.56
CA GLY A 142 11.58 -14.89 2.03
C GLY A 142 12.46 -13.77 2.56
N MET A 143 13.41 -13.26 1.75
CA MET A 143 14.26 -12.12 2.11
C MET A 143 13.55 -10.76 1.96
N ALA A 144 12.41 -10.69 1.26
CA ALA A 144 11.76 -9.43 0.94
C ALA A 144 11.38 -8.63 2.20
N VAL A 145 10.71 -9.24 3.18
CA VAL A 145 10.29 -8.57 4.42
C VAL A 145 11.50 -8.11 5.25
N PRO A 146 12.51 -8.94 5.56
CA PRO A 146 13.72 -8.50 6.27
C PRO A 146 14.44 -7.34 5.57
N LEU A 147 14.65 -7.42 4.24
CA LEU A 147 15.30 -6.35 3.49
C LEU A 147 14.50 -5.04 3.54
N LEU A 148 13.20 -5.13 3.49
CA LEU A 148 12.33 -3.96 3.65
C LEU A 148 12.44 -3.31 5.02
N MET A 149 12.48 -4.09 6.08
CA MET A 149 12.68 -3.56 7.43
C MET A 149 14.03 -2.84 7.53
N LEU A 150 15.09 -3.36 6.91
CA LEU A 150 16.39 -2.69 6.83
C LEU A 150 16.31 -1.38 6.04
N VAL A 151 15.64 -1.35 4.90
CA VAL A 151 15.47 -0.14 4.08
C VAL A 151 14.68 0.92 4.85
N ILE A 152 13.59 0.52 5.51
CA ILE A 152 12.78 1.43 6.33
C ILE A 152 13.63 1.99 7.49
N GLY A 153 14.36 1.14 8.21
CA GLY A 153 15.23 1.56 9.30
C GLY A 153 16.35 2.51 8.85
N ALA A 154 16.97 2.23 7.70
CA ALA A 154 17.99 3.09 7.12
C ALA A 154 17.42 4.47 6.72
N ASN A 155 16.24 4.52 6.10
CA ASN A 155 15.59 5.78 5.77
C ASN A 155 15.24 6.58 7.02
N LEU A 156 14.70 5.93 8.06
CA LEU A 156 14.43 6.56 9.34
C LEU A 156 15.69 7.19 9.92
N TYR A 157 16.82 6.46 9.93
CA TYR A 157 18.10 6.97 10.45
C TYR A 157 18.59 8.20 9.68
N VAL A 158 18.52 8.17 8.35
CA VAL A 158 18.92 9.32 7.50
C VAL A 158 18.05 10.53 7.79
N ASP A 159 16.71 10.33 7.89
CA ASP A 159 15.77 11.41 8.15
C ASP A 159 15.96 12.05 9.54
N PHE A 160 16.24 11.23 10.57
CA PHE A 160 16.59 11.75 11.90
C PHE A 160 17.90 12.53 11.93
N LYS A 161 18.87 12.18 11.08
CA LYS A 161 20.16 12.85 11.01
C LYS A 161 20.10 14.18 10.26
N GLU A 162 19.20 14.33 9.32
CA GLU A 162 18.96 15.59 8.62
C GLU A 162 18.27 16.59 9.56
N LYS A 163 19.06 17.49 10.17
CA LYS A 163 18.57 18.58 11.02
C LYS A 163 17.64 19.50 10.21
N GLY A 164 16.35 19.34 10.38
CA GLY A 164 15.31 20.17 9.77
C GLY A 164 14.27 20.59 10.80
N GLU A 165 13.54 21.67 10.52
CA GLU A 165 12.41 22.09 11.34
C GLU A 165 11.34 20.99 11.32
N PHE A 166 11.03 20.42 12.48
CA PHE A 166 10.02 19.37 12.59
C PHE A 166 8.63 20.02 12.70
N LYS A 167 7.81 19.84 11.66
CA LYS A 167 6.47 20.44 11.58
C LYS A 167 5.44 19.60 12.37
N VAL A 168 5.61 19.50 13.70
CA VAL A 168 4.82 18.65 14.60
C VAL A 168 3.32 18.74 14.34
N LYS A 169 2.77 19.96 14.24
CA LYS A 169 1.33 20.17 14.03
C LYS A 169 0.82 19.57 12.72
N GLU A 170 1.58 19.69 11.62
CA GLU A 170 1.19 19.10 10.33
C GLU A 170 1.31 17.57 10.36
N VAL A 171 2.35 17.04 11.04
CA VAL A 171 2.52 15.59 11.22
C VAL A 171 1.39 14.99 12.04
N LEU A 172 1.00 15.62 13.15
CA LEU A 172 -0.12 15.16 13.97
C LEU A 172 -1.44 15.16 13.20
N LYS A 173 -1.72 16.21 12.43
CA LYS A 173 -2.91 16.26 11.55
C LYS A 173 -2.88 15.10 10.55
N PHE A 174 -1.71 14.89 9.91
CA PHE A 174 -1.53 13.82 8.93
C PHE A 174 -1.78 12.44 9.53
N VAL A 175 -1.13 12.14 10.65
CA VAL A 175 -1.28 10.87 11.37
C VAL A 175 -2.73 10.63 11.80
N SER A 176 -3.39 11.65 12.35
CA SER A 176 -4.80 11.53 12.74
C SER A 176 -5.70 11.19 11.56
N VAL A 177 -5.49 11.85 10.42
CA VAL A 177 -6.27 11.57 9.20
C VAL A 177 -5.94 10.18 8.65
N LYS A 178 -4.64 9.90 8.44
CA LYS A 178 -4.19 8.69 7.75
C LYS A 178 -4.37 7.43 8.57
N ASN A 179 -4.01 7.48 9.86
CA ASN A 179 -3.96 6.29 10.70
C ASN A 179 -5.20 6.07 11.56
N ILE A 180 -6.12 7.07 11.65
CA ILE A 180 -7.34 6.94 12.44
C ILE A 180 -8.58 7.18 11.57
N ILE A 181 -8.71 8.37 10.96
CA ILE A 181 -9.95 8.76 10.26
C ILE A 181 -10.18 7.86 9.02
N PHE A 182 -9.16 7.65 8.18
CA PHE A 182 -9.32 6.83 6.98
C PHE A 182 -9.70 5.39 7.30
N PRO A 183 -9.01 4.67 8.20
CA PRO A 183 -9.41 3.32 8.57
C PRO A 183 -10.80 3.24 9.21
N LEU A 184 -11.22 4.24 9.99
CA LEU A 184 -12.58 4.30 10.55
C LEU A 184 -13.64 4.44 9.45
N ILE A 185 -13.43 5.34 8.49
CA ILE A 185 -14.33 5.51 7.33
C ILE A 185 -14.40 4.20 6.53
N PHE A 186 -13.24 3.59 6.23
CA PHE A 186 -13.21 2.33 5.49
C PHE A 186 -13.87 1.20 6.28
N LEU A 187 -13.65 1.08 7.58
CA LEU A 187 -14.32 0.09 8.42
C LEU A 187 -15.86 0.23 8.32
N GLY A 188 -16.37 1.46 8.42
CA GLY A 188 -17.80 1.73 8.24
C GLY A 188 -18.33 1.33 6.85
N ILE A 189 -17.58 1.67 5.79
CA ILE A 189 -17.93 1.28 4.40
C ILE A 189 -17.93 -0.25 4.26
N LEU A 190 -16.95 -0.94 4.84
CA LEU A 190 -16.80 -2.39 4.74
C LEU A 190 -17.90 -3.14 5.50
N ILE A 191 -18.31 -2.65 6.67
CA ILE A 191 -19.46 -3.20 7.41
C ILE A 191 -20.75 -3.06 6.57
N TRP A 192 -20.91 -1.96 5.84
CA TRP A 192 -22.09 -1.73 5.03
C TRP A 192 -22.09 -2.55 3.72
N LEU A 193 -20.92 -2.68 3.04
CA LEU A 193 -20.81 -3.36 1.75
C LEU A 193 -20.66 -4.88 1.85
N ASP A 194 -20.07 -5.38 2.93
CA ASP A 194 -19.71 -6.79 3.16
C ASP A 194 -19.08 -7.48 1.92
N PRO A 195 -17.92 -7.01 1.44
CA PRO A 195 -17.30 -7.54 0.21
C PRO A 195 -16.65 -8.93 0.40
N GLY A 196 -16.90 -9.56 1.53
CA GLY A 196 -16.24 -10.77 1.95
C GLY A 196 -14.95 -10.50 2.73
N LYS A 197 -14.68 -11.38 3.69
CA LYS A 197 -13.69 -11.24 4.76
C LYS A 197 -12.28 -10.85 4.30
N TYR A 198 -11.74 -11.52 3.29
CA TYR A 198 -10.36 -11.26 2.83
C TYR A 198 -10.22 -9.95 2.06
N ILE A 199 -11.20 -9.61 1.24
CA ILE A 199 -11.24 -8.33 0.52
C ILE A 199 -11.38 -7.19 1.52
N ALA A 200 -12.30 -7.30 2.46
CA ALA A 200 -12.50 -6.32 3.52
C ALA A 200 -11.23 -6.08 4.35
N LEU A 201 -10.54 -7.16 4.76
CA LEU A 201 -9.29 -7.05 5.50
C LEU A 201 -8.20 -6.32 4.70
N ILE A 202 -8.05 -6.65 3.41
CA ILE A 202 -7.06 -5.98 2.55
C ILE A 202 -7.39 -4.49 2.44
N LEU A 203 -8.64 -4.13 2.18
CA LEU A 203 -9.07 -2.73 2.05
C LEU A 203 -8.84 -1.95 3.36
N LEU A 204 -9.12 -2.56 4.50
CA LEU A 204 -8.87 -1.94 5.81
C LEU A 204 -7.38 -1.70 6.04
N ILE A 205 -6.53 -2.73 5.84
CA ILE A 205 -5.08 -2.59 5.99
C ILE A 205 -4.52 -1.54 5.01
N GLN A 206 -5.00 -1.50 3.77
CA GLN A 206 -4.60 -0.49 2.78
C GLN A 206 -4.96 0.93 3.23
N SER A 207 -6.12 1.13 3.83
CA SER A 207 -6.54 2.44 4.33
C SER A 207 -5.68 2.93 5.50
N ALA A 208 -5.22 2.01 6.36
CA ALA A 208 -4.38 2.28 7.52
C ALA A 208 -2.88 2.30 7.22
N ALA A 209 -2.45 1.78 6.05
CA ALA A 209 -1.04 1.70 5.70
C ALA A 209 -0.39 3.09 5.56
N PRO A 210 0.87 3.27 6.04
CA PRO A 210 1.59 4.54 5.91
C PRO A 210 1.84 4.88 4.44
N PRO A 211 2.33 6.09 4.10
CA PRO A 211 2.73 6.42 2.74
C PRO A 211 3.77 5.43 2.18
N VAL A 212 3.80 5.25 0.87
CA VAL A 212 4.85 4.43 0.24
C VAL A 212 6.21 5.13 0.29
N THR A 213 7.27 4.38 0.52
CA THR A 213 8.66 4.88 0.65
C THR A 213 9.15 5.65 -0.58
N ALA A 214 8.52 5.48 -1.73
CA ALA A 214 8.86 6.21 -2.95
C ALA A 214 8.36 7.66 -2.96
N VAL A 215 7.34 8.02 -2.18
CA VAL A 215 6.71 9.37 -2.22
C VAL A 215 7.71 10.48 -1.88
N PRO A 216 8.56 10.39 -0.85
CA PRO A 216 9.55 11.43 -0.58
C PRO A 216 10.48 11.69 -1.77
N LEU A 217 10.98 10.63 -2.41
CA LEU A 217 11.85 10.74 -3.59
C LEU A 217 11.13 11.35 -4.79
N LEU A 218 9.88 10.94 -5.02
CA LEU A 218 9.05 11.50 -6.10
C LEU A 218 8.74 12.98 -5.85
N THR A 219 8.47 13.36 -4.60
CA THR A 219 8.26 14.75 -4.19
C THR A 219 9.51 15.60 -4.47
N LYS A 220 10.69 15.11 -4.10
CA LYS A 220 11.97 15.79 -4.41
C LYS A 220 12.16 16.01 -5.91
N LYS A 221 11.89 14.97 -6.71
CA LYS A 221 12.00 15.06 -8.18
C LYS A 221 11.05 16.08 -8.81
N ALA A 222 9.90 16.31 -8.16
CA ALA A 222 8.91 17.29 -8.59
C ALA A 222 9.10 18.68 -7.93
N GLY A 223 10.20 18.91 -7.19
CA GLY A 223 10.50 20.21 -6.56
C GLY A 223 9.70 20.51 -5.29
N GLY A 224 9.00 19.53 -4.71
CA GLY A 224 8.24 19.69 -3.46
C GLY A 224 9.08 19.50 -2.19
N ASP A 225 8.46 19.68 -1.02
CA ASP A 225 9.10 19.55 0.29
C ASP A 225 9.28 18.07 0.70
N GLN A 226 10.40 17.46 0.26
CA GLN A 226 10.77 16.09 0.62
C GLN A 226 10.83 15.89 2.14
N LYS A 227 11.37 16.89 2.89
CA LYS A 227 11.55 16.75 4.34
C LYS A 227 10.21 16.62 5.07
N LEU A 228 9.22 17.40 4.65
CA LEU A 228 7.87 17.30 5.21
C LEU A 228 7.24 15.93 4.91
N VAL A 229 7.38 15.43 3.67
CA VAL A 229 6.85 14.12 3.28
C VAL A 229 7.53 12.99 4.07
N ASN A 230 8.83 13.07 4.32
CA ASN A 230 9.54 12.15 5.19
C ASN A 230 8.97 12.17 6.62
N GLN A 231 8.69 13.36 7.17
CA GLN A 231 8.06 13.48 8.50
C GLN A 231 6.66 12.83 8.54
N PHE A 232 5.87 12.99 7.48
CA PHE A 232 4.57 12.30 7.35
C PHE A 232 4.76 10.78 7.30
N PHE A 233 5.71 10.30 6.49
CA PHE A 233 6.02 8.88 6.38
C PHE A 233 6.43 8.29 7.74
N VAL A 234 7.40 8.91 8.41
CA VAL A 234 7.93 8.43 9.71
C VAL A 234 6.83 8.47 10.78
N GLY A 235 6.13 9.60 10.91
CA GLY A 235 5.05 9.74 11.89
C GLY A 235 3.93 8.72 11.69
N SER A 236 3.51 8.52 10.45
CA SER A 236 2.50 7.52 10.10
C SER A 236 2.99 6.09 10.33
N LEU A 237 4.25 5.78 9.97
CA LEU A 237 4.83 4.46 10.18
C LEU A 237 4.88 4.09 11.66
N LEU A 238 5.33 5.02 12.53
CA LEU A 238 5.34 4.80 13.97
C LEU A 238 3.92 4.62 14.53
N ALA A 239 2.97 5.43 14.10
CA ALA A 239 1.58 5.29 14.48
C ALA A 239 0.97 3.97 14.03
N THR A 240 1.36 3.46 12.86
CA THR A 240 0.90 2.19 12.28
C THR A 240 1.16 1.00 13.21
N VAL A 241 2.25 1.02 13.97
CA VAL A 241 2.59 -0.05 14.93
C VAL A 241 1.47 -0.25 15.97
N ILE A 242 0.78 0.83 16.33
CA ILE A 242 -0.33 0.79 17.30
C ILE A 242 -1.68 0.71 16.58
N THR A 243 -1.87 1.52 15.56
CA THR A 243 -3.20 1.68 14.94
C THR A 243 -3.63 0.46 14.14
N ILE A 244 -2.73 -0.20 13.42
CA ILE A 244 -3.11 -1.41 12.65
C ILE A 244 -3.56 -2.56 13.55
N PRO A 245 -2.86 -2.94 14.63
CA PRO A 245 -3.38 -3.95 15.57
C PRO A 245 -4.75 -3.61 16.12
N VAL A 246 -4.99 -2.34 16.48
CA VAL A 246 -6.31 -1.88 16.95
C VAL A 246 -7.38 -2.07 15.88
N PHE A 247 -7.10 -1.68 14.63
CA PHE A 247 -8.07 -1.84 13.54
C PHE A 247 -8.28 -3.30 13.14
N ILE A 248 -7.26 -4.16 13.22
CA ILE A 248 -7.41 -5.60 13.02
C ILE A 248 -8.30 -6.19 14.14
N TYR A 249 -8.11 -5.79 15.38
CA TYR A 249 -8.98 -6.20 16.48
C TYR A 249 -10.43 -5.75 16.26
N LEU A 250 -10.65 -4.49 15.89
CA LEU A 250 -11.99 -4.00 15.55
C LEU A 250 -12.60 -4.76 14.37
N PHE A 251 -11.79 -5.05 13.35
CA PHE A 251 -12.22 -5.86 12.22
C PHE A 251 -12.65 -7.28 12.66
N ASP A 252 -11.90 -7.90 13.55
CA ASP A 252 -12.22 -9.23 14.07
C ASP A 252 -13.57 -9.25 14.78
N VAL A 253 -13.89 -8.21 15.53
CA VAL A 253 -15.20 -8.08 16.23
C VAL A 253 -16.37 -8.09 15.23
N PHE A 254 -16.22 -7.49 14.05
CA PHE A 254 -17.31 -7.38 13.06
C PHE A 254 -17.32 -8.53 12.04
N PHE A 255 -16.15 -9.03 11.65
CA PHE A 255 -16.00 -10.00 10.56
C PHE A 255 -15.54 -11.40 10.99
N GLY A 256 -15.13 -11.56 12.26
CA GLY A 256 -14.71 -12.83 12.85
C GLY A 256 -13.51 -13.44 12.12
N ILE A 257 -12.30 -12.90 12.28
CA ILE A 257 -11.07 -13.57 11.81
C ILE A 257 -10.77 -14.65 12.83
N SER A 258 -11.14 -15.90 12.56
CA SER A 258 -10.54 -17.03 13.31
C SER A 258 -9.05 -17.09 12.91
N VAL A 259 -8.20 -16.50 13.74
CA VAL A 259 -6.73 -16.61 13.66
C VAL A 259 -6.33 -17.94 14.31
#